data_b04fb0309bbff93e2d2cd6fd25520038
#
_entry.id   b04fb0309bbff93e2d2cd6fd25520038
#
_cell.length_a   1.000
_cell.length_b   1.000
_cell.length_c   1.000
_cell.angle_alpha   90.00
_cell.angle_beta   90.00
_cell.angle_gamma   90.00
#
_symmetry.space_group_name_H-M   'P 1'
#
loop_
_entity.id
_entity.type
_entity.pdbx_description
1 polymer ?
#
loop_
_entity_poly.entity_id
_entity_poly.type
_entity_poly.pdbx_seq_one_letter_code
_entity_poly.pdbx_strand_id
1 'polypeptide(L)'
;MCGIKIKNIKPILAIGIEGNGQISDFNKDVDRLYNYLFQRNFKDKIAGPLIGVFYTEFGGKYIVVIPIKKKIPVKRGIKILTLPKIKCISTMHKGSYKTIDEAFNRLREYLKSKCLKLKFPVREVYINSSGKEENYLTEIQIPLN
;
A
#
# COMPACT_ATOMS: atom_id res chain seq x y z
N MET A 1 19.44 7.01 -8.09
CA MET A 1 19.63 5.81 -7.30
C MET A 1 18.54 5.69 -6.23
N CYS A 2 17.90 4.56 -6.15
CA CYS A 2 16.82 4.36 -5.18
C CYS A 2 17.42 3.99 -3.83
N GLY A 3 17.62 4.99 -2.98
CA GLY A 3 18.15 4.76 -1.65
C GLY A 3 17.14 4.10 -0.73
N ILE A 4 17.64 3.41 0.27
CA ILE A 4 16.83 2.87 1.35
C ILE A 4 16.81 3.90 2.47
N LYS A 5 15.61 4.18 2.99
CA LYS A 5 15.41 5.14 4.08
C LYS A 5 14.73 4.49 5.25
N ILE A 6 15.04 4.97 6.44
CA ILE A 6 14.29 4.64 7.64
C ILE A 6 13.30 5.76 7.86
N LYS A 7 12.02 5.40 7.98
CA LYS A 7 10.94 6.39 8.12
C LYS A 7 10.04 6.06 9.30
N ASN A 8 9.51 7.11 9.88
CA ASN A 8 8.40 7.02 10.85
C ASN A 8 7.14 7.50 10.15
N ILE A 9 6.17 6.61 10.01
CA ILE A 9 4.91 6.91 9.32
C ILE A 9 3.83 7.14 10.37
N LYS A 10 3.16 8.27 10.28
CA LYS A 10 2.06 8.62 11.20
C LYS A 10 0.84 7.75 10.91
N PRO A 11 -0.10 7.62 11.88
CA PRO A 11 -1.36 6.93 11.61
C PRO A 11 -2.08 7.53 10.41
N ILE A 12 -2.76 6.68 9.63
CA ILE A 12 -3.45 7.09 8.41
C ILE A 12 -4.90 6.68 8.51
N LEU A 13 -5.80 7.68 8.53
CA LEU A 13 -7.24 7.44 8.44
C LEU A 13 -7.57 7.07 7.00
N ALA A 14 -8.34 6.01 6.81
CA ALA A 14 -8.61 5.50 5.47
C ALA A 14 -9.94 4.77 5.40
N ILE A 15 -10.44 4.59 4.19
CA ILE A 15 -11.44 3.56 3.89
C ILE A 15 -10.72 2.36 3.29
N GLY A 16 -11.25 1.17 3.54
CA GLY A 16 -10.58 -0.02 3.05
C GLY A 16 -11.47 -1.23 2.89
N ILE A 17 -10.92 -2.21 2.19
CA ILE A 17 -11.50 -3.52 2.00
C ILE A 17 -10.46 -4.56 2.41
N GLU A 18 -10.87 -5.46 3.31
CA GLU A 18 -10.07 -6.64 3.63
C GLU A 18 -10.37 -7.72 2.60
N GLY A 19 -9.34 -8.36 2.09
CA GLY A 19 -9.48 -9.44 1.15
C GLY A 19 -8.50 -10.56 1.41
N ASN A 20 -8.67 -11.63 0.65
CA ASN A 20 -7.79 -12.79 0.71
C ASN A 20 -7.77 -13.41 -0.69
N GLY A 21 -6.60 -13.52 -1.28
CA GLY A 21 -6.49 -14.09 -2.61
C GLY A 21 -5.29 -13.60 -3.38
N GLN A 22 -5.42 -13.61 -4.69
CA GLN A 22 -4.38 -13.26 -5.63
C GLN A 22 -4.48 -11.80 -6.07
N ILE A 23 -3.56 -11.38 -6.93
CA ILE A 23 -3.52 -10.00 -7.43
C ILE A 23 -4.81 -9.61 -8.16
N SER A 24 -5.48 -10.55 -8.83
CA SER A 24 -6.75 -10.27 -9.50
C SER A 24 -7.84 -9.90 -8.50
N ASP A 25 -7.85 -10.54 -7.32
CA ASP A 25 -8.80 -10.23 -6.26
C ASP A 25 -8.52 -8.84 -5.69
N PHE A 26 -7.23 -8.53 -5.47
CA PHE A 26 -6.80 -7.22 -5.01
C PHE A 26 -7.26 -6.13 -5.96
N ASN A 27 -7.07 -6.32 -7.27
CA ASN A 27 -7.46 -5.33 -8.28
C ASN A 27 -8.97 -5.10 -8.31
N LYS A 28 -9.78 -6.14 -8.11
CA LYS A 28 -11.24 -6.00 -8.00
C LYS A 28 -11.63 -5.13 -6.80
N ASP A 29 -10.96 -5.32 -5.68
CA ASP A 29 -11.23 -4.53 -4.48
C ASP A 29 -10.79 -3.08 -4.63
N VAL A 30 -9.69 -2.83 -5.34
CA VAL A 30 -9.28 -1.48 -5.71
C VAL A 30 -10.39 -0.77 -6.49
N ASP A 31 -10.92 -1.44 -7.51
CA ASP A 31 -12.01 -0.89 -8.33
C ASP A 31 -13.26 -0.62 -7.49
N ARG A 32 -13.59 -1.52 -6.58
CA ARG A 32 -14.75 -1.35 -5.69
C ARG A 32 -14.61 -0.10 -4.81
N LEU A 33 -13.41 0.16 -4.27
CA LEU A 33 -13.18 1.35 -3.45
C LEU A 33 -13.33 2.63 -4.26
N TYR A 34 -12.67 2.72 -5.42
CA TYR A 34 -12.78 3.92 -6.26
C TYR A 34 -14.18 4.14 -6.77
N ASN A 35 -14.87 3.08 -7.21
CA ASN A 35 -16.25 3.19 -7.66
C ASN A 35 -17.16 3.71 -6.56
N TYR A 36 -16.99 3.23 -5.33
CA TYR A 36 -17.78 3.73 -4.20
C TYR A 36 -17.55 5.22 -4.00
N LEU A 37 -16.31 5.66 -3.96
CA LEU A 37 -15.97 7.07 -3.74
C LEU A 37 -16.53 7.96 -4.84
N PHE A 38 -16.41 7.55 -6.10
CA PHE A 38 -16.86 8.34 -7.23
C PHE A 38 -18.38 8.38 -7.34
N GLN A 39 -19.06 7.27 -7.14
CA GLN A 39 -20.51 7.19 -7.20
C GLN A 39 -21.19 7.99 -6.08
N ARG A 40 -20.54 8.14 -4.95
CA ARG A 40 -21.07 8.88 -3.80
C ARG A 40 -20.57 10.31 -3.73
N ASN A 41 -19.82 10.76 -4.73
CA ASN A 41 -19.24 12.10 -4.78
C ASN A 41 -18.28 12.39 -3.62
N PHE A 42 -17.50 11.38 -3.20
CA PHE A 42 -16.51 11.53 -2.14
C PHE A 42 -15.09 11.72 -2.66
N LYS A 43 -14.91 11.98 -3.95
CA LYS A 43 -13.59 12.16 -4.54
C LYS A 43 -12.75 13.22 -3.82
N ASP A 44 -13.39 14.31 -3.41
CA ASP A 44 -12.73 15.41 -2.69
C ASP A 44 -12.31 15.04 -1.26
N LYS A 45 -12.73 13.90 -0.77
CA LYS A 45 -12.35 13.41 0.56
C LYS A 45 -11.07 12.58 0.54
N ILE A 46 -10.55 12.26 -0.64
CA ILE A 46 -9.32 11.48 -0.76
C ILE A 46 -8.13 12.33 -0.28
N ALA A 47 -7.33 11.77 0.62
CA ALA A 47 -6.22 12.48 1.26
C ALA A 47 -4.85 12.04 0.76
N GLY A 48 -4.76 10.94 0.02
CA GLY A 48 -3.49 10.42 -0.44
C GLY A 48 -3.62 9.24 -1.37
N PRO A 49 -2.50 8.67 -1.80
CA PRO A 49 -2.51 7.57 -2.76
C PRO A 49 -3.03 6.28 -2.16
N LEU A 50 -3.48 5.39 -3.02
CA LEU A 50 -3.86 4.02 -2.69
C LEU A 50 -2.71 3.30 -1.98
N ILE A 51 -3.02 2.52 -0.96
CA ILE A 51 -2.04 1.72 -0.22
C ILE A 51 -2.53 0.28 -0.19
N GLY A 52 -1.66 -0.66 -0.58
CA GLY A 52 -1.85 -2.07 -0.34
C GLY A 52 -1.11 -2.49 0.93
N VAL A 53 -1.78 -3.23 1.80
CA VAL A 53 -1.21 -3.76 3.03
C VAL A 53 -1.23 -5.29 2.92
N PHE A 54 -0.06 -5.90 2.88
CA PHE A 54 0.08 -7.32 2.58
C PHE A 54 0.63 -8.06 3.78
N TYR A 55 -0.07 -9.10 4.20
CA TYR A 55 0.28 -9.87 5.40
C TYR A 55 1.10 -11.12 5.11
N THR A 56 1.22 -11.48 3.83
CA THR A 56 2.00 -12.62 3.37
C THR A 56 2.74 -12.26 2.09
N GLU A 57 3.75 -13.04 1.77
CA GLU A 57 4.62 -12.76 0.62
C GLU A 57 3.95 -13.05 -0.71
N PHE A 58 3.17 -14.13 -0.81
CA PHE A 58 2.56 -14.58 -2.06
C PHE A 58 1.09 -14.89 -1.84
N GLY A 59 0.21 -13.99 -2.29
CA GLY A 59 -1.22 -14.17 -2.11
C GLY A 59 -1.61 -14.07 -0.63
N GLY A 60 -2.84 -14.45 -0.31
CA GLY A 60 -3.33 -14.46 1.06
C GLY A 60 -3.95 -13.15 1.49
N LYS A 61 -3.93 -12.90 2.81
CA LYS A 61 -4.62 -11.75 3.39
C LYS A 61 -3.99 -10.41 2.97
N TYR A 62 -4.85 -9.49 2.60
CA TYR A 62 -4.46 -8.11 2.32
C TYR A 62 -5.54 -7.15 2.79
N ILE A 63 -5.18 -5.89 2.91
CA ILE A 63 -6.13 -4.78 3.04
C ILE A 63 -5.74 -3.77 1.98
N VAL A 64 -6.70 -3.33 1.17
CA VAL A 64 -6.47 -2.21 0.27
C VAL A 64 -7.17 -0.99 0.85
N VAL A 65 -6.47 0.13 0.93
CA VAL A 65 -7.01 1.33 1.56
C VAL A 65 -6.77 2.57 0.69
N ILE A 66 -7.68 3.52 0.84
CA ILE A 66 -7.51 4.87 0.29
C ILE A 66 -7.57 5.84 1.46
N PRO A 67 -6.49 6.60 1.71
CA PRO A 67 -6.49 7.62 2.76
C PRO A 67 -7.59 8.65 2.54
N ILE A 68 -8.25 9.06 3.62
CA ILE A 68 -9.32 10.05 3.58
C ILE A 68 -9.07 11.17 4.58
N LYS A 69 -9.61 12.34 4.29
CA LYS A 69 -9.43 13.54 5.13
C LYS A 69 -10.24 13.47 6.42
N LYS A 70 -11.40 12.83 6.36
CA LYS A 70 -12.30 12.66 7.50
C LYS A 70 -13.19 11.45 7.26
N LYS A 71 -13.83 10.96 8.33
CA LYS A 71 -14.75 9.83 8.23
C LYS A 71 -15.91 10.16 7.29
N ILE A 72 -16.28 9.17 6.49
CA ILE A 72 -17.39 9.23 5.55
C ILE A 72 -18.30 8.03 5.79
N PRO A 73 -19.57 8.09 5.37
CA PRO A 73 -20.43 6.89 5.41
C PRO A 73 -19.84 5.78 4.56
N VAL A 74 -19.98 4.55 5.00
CA VAL A 74 -19.51 3.38 4.26
C VAL A 74 -20.63 2.37 4.12
N LYS A 75 -20.50 1.49 3.12
CA LYS A 75 -21.45 0.40 2.88
C LYS A 75 -20.81 -0.93 3.28
N ARG A 76 -21.64 -1.99 3.26
CA ARG A 76 -21.19 -3.35 3.55
C ARG A 76 -19.97 -3.72 2.70
N GLY A 77 -18.96 -4.30 3.33
CA GLY A 77 -17.73 -4.70 2.67
C GLY A 77 -16.66 -3.61 2.61
N ILE A 78 -17.01 -2.36 2.91
CA ILE A 78 -16.08 -1.25 3.00
C ILE A 78 -16.11 -0.74 4.43
N LYS A 79 -14.94 -0.53 5.01
CA LYS A 79 -14.85 -0.06 6.40
C LYS A 79 -13.93 1.14 6.53
N ILE A 80 -14.16 1.90 7.60
CA ILE A 80 -13.24 2.95 8.02
C ILE A 80 -12.24 2.31 8.97
N LEU A 81 -10.97 2.62 8.77
CA LEU A 81 -9.91 2.12 9.62
C LEU A 81 -8.79 3.15 9.71
N THR A 82 -7.94 2.98 10.70
CA THR A 82 -6.73 3.77 10.85
C THR A 82 -5.54 2.83 10.76
N LEU A 83 -4.70 3.01 9.75
CA LEU A 83 -3.44 2.29 9.71
C LEU A 83 -2.57 2.81 10.85
N PRO A 84 -1.99 1.93 11.67
CA PRO A 84 -1.19 2.37 12.82
C PRO A 84 0.09 3.05 12.38
N LYS A 85 0.66 3.86 13.27
CA LYS A 85 1.99 4.38 13.04
C LYS A 85 2.98 3.23 12.96
N ILE A 86 3.98 3.36 12.08
CA ILE A 86 5.04 2.36 11.96
C ILE A 86 6.39 3.04 11.81
N LYS A 87 7.43 2.37 12.29
CA LYS A 87 8.80 2.63 11.88
C LYS A 87 9.15 1.59 10.84
N CYS A 88 9.65 2.02 9.70
CA CYS A 88 9.88 1.11 8.57
C CYS A 88 11.16 1.46 7.82
N ILE A 89 11.65 0.49 7.07
CA ILE A 89 12.57 0.77 5.98
C ILE A 89 11.74 0.92 4.71
N SER A 90 12.17 1.81 3.83
CA SER A 90 11.46 2.01 2.58
C SER A 90 12.41 2.24 1.42
N THR A 91 11.94 1.93 0.23
CA THR A 91 12.60 2.26 -1.02
C THR A 91 11.55 2.55 -2.08
N MET A 92 11.95 3.29 -3.09
CA MET A 92 11.09 3.60 -4.23
C MET A 92 11.37 2.64 -5.38
N HIS A 93 10.31 2.21 -6.02
CA HIS A 93 10.39 1.46 -7.28
C HIS A 93 9.78 2.33 -8.38
N LYS A 94 10.57 2.66 -9.39
CA LYS A 94 10.09 3.34 -10.58
C LYS A 94 9.94 2.34 -11.71
N GLY A 95 8.75 2.31 -12.31
CA GLY A 95 8.47 1.41 -13.41
C GLY A 95 7.33 0.45 -13.16
N SER A 96 7.19 -0.50 -14.08
CA SER A 96 6.12 -1.50 -14.07
C SER A 96 6.12 -2.34 -12.80
N TYR A 97 4.93 -2.74 -12.36
CA TYR A 97 4.78 -3.70 -11.25
C TYR A 97 5.40 -5.06 -11.57
N LYS A 98 5.65 -5.36 -12.83
CA LYS A 98 6.32 -6.61 -13.22
C LYS A 98 7.73 -6.72 -12.67
N THR A 99 8.37 -5.59 -12.39
CA THR A 99 9.75 -5.54 -11.88
C THR A 99 9.82 -5.11 -10.43
N ILE A 100 8.69 -5.05 -9.72
CA ILE A 100 8.66 -4.57 -8.33
C ILE A 100 9.51 -5.41 -7.38
N ASP A 101 9.74 -6.67 -7.72
CA ASP A 101 10.59 -7.58 -6.94
C ASP A 101 12.03 -7.06 -6.80
N GLU A 102 12.50 -6.27 -7.76
CA GLU A 102 13.83 -5.67 -7.67
C GLU A 102 13.97 -4.78 -6.43
N ALA A 103 12.94 -3.95 -6.20
CA ALA A 103 12.92 -3.08 -5.03
C ALA A 103 12.79 -3.88 -3.74
N PHE A 104 11.93 -4.91 -3.76
CA PHE A 104 11.76 -5.80 -2.62
C PHE A 104 13.08 -6.50 -2.25
N ASN A 105 13.81 -6.96 -3.26
CA ASN A 105 15.09 -7.63 -3.05
C ASN A 105 16.13 -6.69 -2.45
N ARG A 106 16.13 -5.41 -2.84
CA ARG A 106 17.03 -4.43 -2.22
C ARG A 106 16.76 -4.29 -0.72
N LEU A 107 15.48 -4.27 -0.35
CA LEU A 107 15.11 -4.19 1.06
C LEU A 107 15.48 -5.47 1.82
N ARG A 108 15.29 -6.63 1.20
CA ARG A 108 15.70 -7.91 1.81
C ARG A 108 17.19 -7.99 2.05
N GLU A 109 17.98 -7.55 1.08
CA GLU A 109 19.43 -7.51 1.22
C GLU A 109 19.86 -6.56 2.35
N TYR A 110 19.19 -5.41 2.46
CA TYR A 110 19.45 -4.48 3.55
C TYR A 110 19.15 -5.13 4.91
N LEU A 111 17.98 -5.76 5.05
CA LEU A 111 17.61 -6.43 6.29
C LEU A 111 18.62 -7.51 6.66
N LYS A 112 19.03 -8.31 5.68
CA LYS A 112 20.01 -9.36 5.88
C LYS A 112 21.35 -8.79 6.35
N SER A 113 21.78 -7.68 5.75
CA SER A 113 23.05 -7.03 6.13
C SER A 113 23.02 -6.49 7.55
N LYS A 114 21.85 -6.20 8.09
CA LYS A 114 21.65 -5.69 9.46
C LYS A 114 21.21 -6.78 10.43
N CYS A 115 21.20 -8.05 10.00
CA CYS A 115 20.74 -9.17 10.79
C CYS A 115 19.29 -8.99 11.30
N LEU A 116 18.46 -8.37 10.48
CA LEU A 116 17.04 -8.14 10.78
C LEU A 116 16.16 -9.08 9.97
N LYS A 117 15.00 -9.43 10.53
CA LYS A 117 14.03 -10.29 9.86
C LYS A 117 13.03 -9.49 9.06
N LEU A 118 12.59 -10.06 7.94
CA LEU A 118 11.45 -9.54 7.20
C LEU A 118 10.19 -9.67 8.05
N LYS A 119 9.49 -8.56 8.27
CA LYS A 119 8.26 -8.52 9.06
C LYS A 119 7.08 -8.08 8.21
N PHE A 120 5.90 -8.51 8.59
CA PHE A 120 4.64 -8.16 7.95
C PHE A 120 3.75 -7.40 8.95
N PRO A 121 2.77 -6.63 8.48
CA PRO A 121 2.42 -6.43 7.08
C PRO A 121 3.36 -5.46 6.37
N VAL A 122 3.58 -5.72 5.09
CA VAL A 122 4.32 -4.83 4.19
C VAL A 122 3.32 -3.90 3.52
N ARG A 123 3.69 -2.64 3.37
CA ARG A 123 2.85 -1.66 2.67
C ARG A 123 3.46 -1.30 1.33
N GLU A 124 2.61 -1.21 0.31
CA GLU A 124 2.97 -0.65 -0.99
C GLU A 124 2.11 0.59 -1.20
N VAL A 125 2.77 1.74 -1.33
CA VAL A 125 2.10 3.02 -1.54
C VAL A 125 2.24 3.37 -3.01
N TYR A 126 1.10 3.42 -3.71
CA TYR A 126 1.08 3.63 -5.16
C TYR A 126 1.05 5.11 -5.48
N ILE A 127 2.21 5.76 -5.40
CA ILE A 127 2.35 7.22 -5.50
C ILE A 127 1.94 7.71 -6.87
N ASN A 128 2.35 7.02 -7.93
CA ASN A 128 1.87 7.27 -9.28
C ASN A 128 1.60 5.93 -9.96
N SER A 129 0.37 5.72 -10.40
CA SER A 129 -0.07 4.51 -11.08
C SER A 129 -0.85 4.82 -12.37
N SER A 130 -0.66 6.02 -12.91
CA SER A 130 -1.34 6.46 -14.12
C SER A 130 -0.34 6.77 -15.24
N GLY A 131 -0.83 6.79 -16.47
CA GLY A 131 0.00 7.06 -17.64
C GLY A 131 0.82 5.83 -18.04
N LYS A 132 2.03 6.07 -18.51
CA LYS A 132 2.93 4.98 -18.95
C LYS A 132 3.50 4.23 -17.76
N GLU A 133 3.56 2.90 -17.86
CA GLU A 133 4.10 2.04 -16.79
C GLU A 133 5.52 2.43 -16.38
N GLU A 134 6.33 2.90 -17.32
CA GLU A 134 7.71 3.33 -17.02
C GLU A 134 7.77 4.49 -16.02
N ASN A 135 6.65 5.23 -15.87
CA ASN A 135 6.55 6.35 -14.94
C ASN A 135 5.83 5.99 -13.64
N TYR A 136 5.40 4.75 -13.47
CA TYR A 136 4.80 4.32 -12.21
C TYR A 136 5.82 4.47 -11.09
N LEU A 137 5.33 4.88 -9.92
CA LEU A 137 6.16 5.06 -8.74
C LEU A 137 5.48 4.42 -7.55
N THR A 138 6.15 3.45 -6.95
CA THR A 138 5.64 2.71 -5.80
C THR A 138 6.66 2.79 -4.66
N GLU A 139 6.19 3.14 -3.49
CA GLU A 139 7.01 3.06 -2.28
C GLU A 139 6.71 1.74 -1.57
N ILE A 140 7.74 0.96 -1.26
CA ILE A 140 7.60 -0.26 -0.45
C ILE A 140 8.08 0.06 0.95
N GLN A 141 7.26 -0.30 1.95
CA GLN A 141 7.55 -0.05 3.36
C GLN A 141 7.50 -1.38 4.11
N ILE A 142 8.62 -1.75 4.73
CA ILE A 142 8.73 -2.96 5.55
C ILE A 142 8.88 -2.53 7.00
N PRO A 143 7.98 -2.97 7.91
CA PRO A 143 8.05 -2.55 9.30
C PRO A 143 9.29 -3.10 10.00
N LEU A 144 9.85 -2.29 10.91
CA LEU A 144 11.01 -2.66 11.72
C LEU A 144 10.63 -3.11 13.14
N ASN A 145 9.40 -2.87 13.53
CA ASN A 145 8.93 -3.19 14.88
C ASN A 145 7.58 -3.90 14.90
#